data_0285297a491bd1e4dd0fdc908185a703
#
_entry.id   0285297a491bd1e4dd0fdc908185a703
#
_cell.length_a   1.000
_cell.length_b   1.000
_cell.length_c   1.000
_cell.angle_alpha   90.00
_cell.angle_beta   90.00
_cell.angle_gamma   90.00
#
_symmetry.space_group_name_H-M   'P 1'
#
loop_
_entity.id
_entity.type
_entity.pdbx_description
1 polymer ?
#
loop_
_entity_poly.entity_id
_entity_poly.type
_entity_poly.pdbx_seq_one_letter_code
_entity_poly.pdbx_strand_id
1 'polypeptide(L)'
;MNMDNVKFCCLDKNIYNKTTKSKYNSKYNTVSRSKNTKKANNYGCSPINNKSNKTNIKLHKKLAIFTLIFGGDNYVPGVLLLGSSIRTANPRKANMITLGCMVAKDVSKEARVLLEKVFDVVKEVEYIEINPNLINHANEATRKVYAKTFTKLRCFEMTEYDKILFMDADTLVLKDDVFELFKLQTPACPFMGGEKWNRYFKTPKLFKKFQDEFCNNMHGNLIPYNSRVNEKTTSGLNIEASIMVLTPDLKLAKRTRDYLENIKRKNIKIRGDTELISLMFKDKIYAIDPRFFGRWVNPEKHPELVVLDLYGGEGKPWDIKRIDGLISYVDVNYWWTLYCKIYKSMYKKYKNNMLDTLYEKIQEVV
;
A
#
# COMPACT_ATOMS: atom_id res chain seq x y z
N MET A 1 -21.77 -2.09 20.68
CA MET A 1 -21.13 -3.41 20.84
C MET A 1 -19.62 -3.15 20.92
N ASN A 2 -19.03 -3.41 22.10
CA ASN A 2 -17.64 -3.07 22.40
C ASN A 2 -16.67 -3.85 21.52
N MET A 3 -15.81 -3.14 20.79
CA MET A 3 -14.77 -3.70 19.92
C MET A 3 -13.46 -4.04 20.70
N ASP A 4 -13.49 -4.08 22.04
CA ASP A 4 -12.29 -4.13 22.87
C ASP A 4 -11.58 -5.50 22.94
N ASN A 5 -12.04 -6.53 22.22
CA ASN A 5 -11.52 -7.90 22.33
C ASN A 5 -10.88 -8.49 21.05
N VAL A 6 -10.52 -7.70 20.06
CA VAL A 6 -9.72 -8.21 18.94
C VAL A 6 -8.23 -7.95 19.21
N LYS A 7 -7.69 -8.64 20.22
CA LYS A 7 -6.23 -8.76 20.35
C LYS A 7 -5.71 -9.63 19.21
N PHE A 8 -4.74 -9.12 18.45
CA PHE A 8 -3.90 -9.94 17.59
C PHE A 8 -3.11 -10.93 18.47
N CYS A 9 -3.73 -12.05 18.85
CA CYS A 9 -3.05 -13.17 19.48
C CYS A 9 -2.53 -14.12 18.40
N CYS A 10 -1.29 -14.52 18.58
CA CYS A 10 -0.51 -15.47 17.80
C CYS A 10 -1.33 -16.52 17.06
N LEU A 11 -1.09 -16.63 15.75
CA LEU A 11 -1.61 -17.67 14.89
C LEU A 11 -1.21 -19.06 15.44
N ASP A 12 -2.17 -19.95 15.50
CA ASP A 12 -1.98 -21.32 15.92
C ASP A 12 -0.94 -22.01 15.03
N LYS A 13 0.15 -22.50 15.64
CA LYS A 13 1.32 -23.06 14.94
C LYS A 13 1.04 -24.36 14.17
N ASN A 14 -0.19 -24.86 14.16
CA ASN A 14 -0.52 -26.19 13.66
C ASN A 14 -0.95 -26.28 12.19
N ILE A 15 -1.18 -25.16 11.51
CA ILE A 15 -1.64 -25.19 10.10
C ILE A 15 -0.49 -25.27 9.10
N TYR A 16 0.74 -24.87 9.49
CA TYR A 16 1.86 -24.72 8.56
C TYR A 16 2.69 -25.99 8.26
N ASN A 17 2.41 -27.13 8.93
CA ASN A 17 3.27 -28.32 8.81
C ASN A 17 2.92 -29.27 7.64
N LYS A 18 1.95 -28.97 6.80
CA LYS A 18 1.52 -29.93 5.74
C LYS A 18 1.90 -29.61 4.29
N THR A 19 2.43 -28.45 3.95
CA THR A 19 2.56 -28.08 2.53
C THR A 19 3.92 -27.59 2.04
N THR A 20 5.02 -27.75 2.77
CA THR A 20 6.36 -27.36 2.26
C THR A 20 7.26 -28.55 1.98
N LYS A 21 6.92 -29.35 0.97
CA LYS A 21 7.89 -30.15 0.20
C LYS A 21 7.78 -29.76 -1.26
N SER A 22 8.36 -28.67 -1.67
CA SER A 22 8.63 -28.37 -3.08
C SER A 22 10.06 -27.87 -3.23
N LYS A 23 10.78 -28.64 -3.95
CA LYS A 23 12.03 -28.51 -4.69
C LYS A 23 12.61 -27.09 -4.79
N TYR A 24 13.61 -26.82 -3.96
CA TYR A 24 14.75 -26.00 -4.36
C TYR A 24 16.03 -26.62 -3.80
N ASN A 25 16.69 -27.42 -4.64
CA ASN A 25 18.08 -27.80 -4.42
C ASN A 25 18.97 -26.61 -4.74
N SER A 26 19.64 -26.06 -3.75
CA SER A 26 20.89 -25.34 -3.99
C SER A 26 21.90 -25.75 -2.93
N LYS A 27 22.95 -26.39 -3.44
CA LYS A 27 24.19 -26.70 -2.72
C LYS A 27 24.79 -25.44 -2.11
N TYR A 28 24.95 -25.39 -0.82
CA TYR A 28 26.07 -24.66 -0.18
C TYR A 28 26.48 -25.35 1.10
N ASN A 29 27.81 -25.50 1.19
CA ASN A 29 28.56 -26.22 2.19
C ASN A 29 28.45 -25.60 3.59
N THR A 30 28.46 -26.51 4.56
CA THR A 30 28.66 -26.30 5.99
C THR A 30 30.03 -25.71 6.30
N VAL A 31 30.08 -24.66 7.11
CA VAL A 31 31.25 -24.28 7.89
C VAL A 31 30.81 -24.04 9.34
N SER A 32 31.64 -24.56 10.21
CA SER A 32 31.49 -24.85 11.62
C SER A 32 31.22 -23.66 12.56
N ARG A 33 30.59 -24.02 13.69
CA ARG A 33 30.31 -23.21 14.89
C ARG A 33 31.55 -22.58 15.52
N SER A 34 31.43 -21.31 15.91
CA SER A 34 32.04 -20.84 17.16
C SER A 34 30.99 -20.05 17.98
N LYS A 35 30.87 -20.44 19.23
CA LYS A 35 30.03 -19.80 20.26
C LYS A 35 30.64 -18.47 20.65
N ASN A 36 29.88 -17.37 20.54
CA ASN A 36 30.08 -16.22 21.43
C ASN A 36 28.74 -15.54 21.66
N THR A 37 28.28 -15.66 22.87
CA THR A 37 27.15 -14.94 23.46
C THR A 37 27.54 -13.47 23.62
N LYS A 38 26.90 -12.57 22.87
CA LYS A 38 26.86 -11.14 23.18
C LYS A 38 25.42 -10.65 23.20
N LYS A 39 25.12 -9.92 24.27
CA LYS A 39 23.84 -9.32 24.65
C LYS A 39 23.14 -8.66 23.46
N ALA A 40 21.84 -8.95 23.32
CA ALA A 40 20.94 -8.24 22.42
C ALA A 40 20.82 -6.78 22.89
N ASN A 41 21.40 -5.86 22.16
CA ASN A 41 21.07 -4.45 22.31
C ASN A 41 19.81 -4.17 21.50
N ASN A 42 18.77 -3.71 22.19
CA ASN A 42 17.58 -3.12 21.60
C ASN A 42 17.98 -1.85 20.81
N TYR A 43 18.08 -1.98 19.52
CA TYR A 43 18.14 -0.82 18.63
C TYR A 43 16.74 -0.49 18.13
N GLY A 44 15.98 0.21 18.96
CA GLY A 44 14.91 1.06 18.48
C GLY A 44 15.51 2.19 17.65
N CYS A 45 14.90 2.56 16.54
CA CYS A 45 15.20 3.83 15.87
C CYS A 45 15.07 4.94 16.90
N SER A 46 16.17 5.55 17.29
CA SER A 46 16.16 6.68 18.21
C SER A 46 15.29 7.79 17.61
N PRO A 47 14.39 8.42 18.37
CA PRO A 47 13.69 9.59 17.88
C PRO A 47 14.73 10.63 17.47
N ILE A 48 14.56 11.18 16.29
CA ILE A 48 15.37 12.28 15.77
C ILE A 48 15.38 13.37 16.84
N ASN A 49 16.51 13.59 17.50
CA ASN A 49 16.75 14.74 18.37
C ASN A 49 16.82 16.01 17.50
N ASN A 50 15.69 16.39 16.95
CA ASN A 50 15.50 17.74 16.51
C ASN A 50 15.33 18.60 17.76
N LYS A 51 16.39 19.29 18.18
CA LYS A 51 16.27 20.55 18.90
C LYS A 51 15.54 21.54 18.01
N SER A 52 14.28 21.27 17.72
CA SER A 52 13.36 22.21 17.12
C SER A 52 12.63 22.89 18.24
N ASN A 53 12.67 24.21 18.20
CA ASN A 53 11.78 25.09 18.91
C ASN A 53 10.42 24.41 19.16
N LYS A 54 9.88 24.51 20.38
CA LYS A 54 8.52 24.16 20.75
C LYS A 54 7.54 24.99 19.93
N THR A 55 7.46 24.74 18.65
CA THR A 55 6.29 25.07 17.85
C THR A 55 5.25 24.04 18.23
N ASN A 56 4.21 24.47 18.94
CA ASN A 56 2.98 23.73 19.12
C ASN A 56 2.64 23.05 17.79
N ILE A 57 2.84 21.72 17.69
CA ILE A 57 2.36 20.93 16.57
C ILE A 57 0.84 21.06 16.67
N LYS A 58 0.26 21.98 15.90
CA LYS A 58 -1.17 22.06 15.70
C LYS A 58 -1.55 20.69 15.14
N LEU A 59 -2.16 19.84 15.97
CA LEU A 59 -2.72 18.57 15.49
C LEU A 59 -3.58 18.95 14.30
N HIS A 60 -3.25 18.42 13.10
CA HIS A 60 -4.06 18.67 11.92
C HIS A 60 -5.48 18.18 12.23
N LYS A 61 -6.45 19.09 12.35
CA LYS A 61 -7.80 18.78 12.81
C LYS A 61 -8.58 17.93 11.81
N LYS A 62 -8.12 17.85 10.56
CA LYS A 62 -8.81 17.18 9.45
C LYS A 62 -7.86 16.31 8.66
N LEU A 63 -7.44 15.21 9.26
CA LEU A 63 -6.64 14.18 8.61
C LEU A 63 -7.56 13.13 7.99
N ALA A 64 -7.18 12.60 6.83
CA ALA A 64 -7.92 11.52 6.19
C ALA A 64 -7.01 10.46 5.59
N ILE A 65 -7.46 9.20 5.59
CA ILE A 65 -6.92 8.13 4.74
C ILE A 65 -7.94 7.85 3.65
N PHE A 66 -7.54 7.93 2.39
CA PHE A 66 -8.40 7.62 1.26
C PHE A 66 -7.83 6.46 0.44
N THR A 67 -8.73 5.65 -0.10
CA THR A 67 -8.45 4.68 -1.15
C THR A 67 -9.38 4.92 -2.34
N LEU A 68 -9.20 4.14 -3.43
CA LEU A 68 -9.99 4.28 -4.66
C LEU A 68 -10.38 2.92 -5.21
N ILE A 69 -11.64 2.77 -5.61
CA ILE A 69 -12.14 1.66 -6.44
C ILE A 69 -12.64 2.19 -7.78
N PHE A 70 -12.26 1.51 -8.85
CA PHE A 70 -12.75 1.74 -10.20
C PHE A 70 -12.70 0.45 -11.03
N GLY A 71 -13.40 0.42 -12.16
CA GLY A 71 -13.46 -0.76 -13.03
C GLY A 71 -14.39 -1.85 -12.51
N GLY A 72 -15.45 -1.48 -11.78
CA GLY A 72 -16.43 -2.39 -11.17
C GLY A 72 -16.08 -2.81 -9.74
N ASP A 73 -16.67 -3.90 -9.28
CA ASP A 73 -16.66 -4.31 -7.88
C ASP A 73 -15.48 -5.22 -7.48
N ASN A 74 -14.64 -5.60 -8.44
CA ASN A 74 -13.60 -6.62 -8.22
C ASN A 74 -12.64 -6.31 -7.06
N TYR A 75 -12.40 -5.02 -6.75
CA TYR A 75 -11.51 -4.61 -5.67
C TYR A 75 -12.19 -4.43 -4.32
N VAL A 76 -13.51 -4.64 -4.22
CA VAL A 76 -14.28 -4.46 -2.98
C VAL A 76 -13.73 -5.31 -1.83
N PRO A 77 -13.40 -6.61 -2.00
CA PRO A 77 -12.84 -7.40 -0.90
C PRO A 77 -11.50 -6.85 -0.39
N GLY A 78 -10.63 -6.41 -1.31
CA GLY A 78 -9.35 -5.79 -0.96
C GLY A 78 -9.52 -4.52 -0.14
N VAL A 79 -10.39 -3.63 -0.60
CA VAL A 79 -10.67 -2.34 0.06
C VAL A 79 -11.36 -2.53 1.40
N LEU A 80 -12.29 -3.46 1.53
CA LEU A 80 -12.92 -3.78 2.82
C LEU A 80 -11.88 -4.26 3.83
N LEU A 81 -10.94 -5.13 3.40
CA LEU A 81 -9.89 -5.60 4.28
C LEU A 81 -8.88 -4.49 4.62
N LEU A 82 -8.52 -3.64 3.66
CA LEU A 82 -7.69 -2.46 3.91
C LEU A 82 -8.34 -1.56 4.97
N GLY A 83 -9.60 -1.16 4.79
CA GLY A 83 -10.30 -0.31 5.74
C GLY A 83 -10.40 -0.94 7.13
N SER A 84 -10.70 -2.25 7.19
CA SER A 84 -10.76 -2.99 8.46
C SER A 84 -9.39 -3.08 9.13
N SER A 85 -8.31 -3.26 8.38
CA SER A 85 -6.94 -3.30 8.92
C SER A 85 -6.53 -1.96 9.53
N ILE A 86 -6.90 -0.83 8.89
CA ILE A 86 -6.68 0.52 9.43
C ILE A 86 -7.45 0.71 10.75
N ARG A 87 -8.73 0.33 10.78
CA ARG A 87 -9.58 0.44 11.99
C ARG A 87 -9.04 -0.37 13.15
N THR A 88 -8.49 -1.57 12.87
CA THR A 88 -8.02 -2.48 13.90
C THR A 88 -6.56 -2.25 14.33
N ALA A 89 -5.75 -1.61 13.49
CA ALA A 89 -4.35 -1.29 13.82
C ALA A 89 -4.25 -0.44 15.09
N ASN A 90 -5.07 0.60 15.19
CA ASN A 90 -5.25 1.39 16.41
C ASN A 90 -6.62 2.10 16.37
N PRO A 91 -7.66 1.56 17.01
CA PRO A 91 -9.00 2.13 16.98
C PRO A 91 -9.08 3.59 17.44
N ARG A 92 -8.27 3.98 18.44
CA ARG A 92 -8.26 5.36 18.94
C ARG A 92 -7.74 6.34 17.88
N LYS A 93 -6.60 6.04 17.25
CA LYS A 93 -6.03 6.87 16.18
C LYS A 93 -6.94 6.86 14.95
N ALA A 94 -7.49 5.70 14.58
CA ALA A 94 -8.39 5.56 13.44
C ALA A 94 -9.68 6.39 13.60
N ASN A 95 -10.18 6.53 14.83
CA ASN A 95 -11.36 7.35 15.12
C ASN A 95 -11.07 8.88 15.13
N MET A 96 -9.80 9.27 15.08
CA MET A 96 -9.39 10.69 15.02
C MET A 96 -9.21 11.19 13.59
N ILE A 97 -9.36 10.33 12.60
CA ILE A 97 -9.19 10.64 11.18
C ILE A 97 -10.45 10.23 10.40
N THR A 98 -10.64 10.82 9.24
CA THR A 98 -11.65 10.34 8.28
C THR A 98 -11.08 9.19 7.48
N LEU A 99 -11.74 8.05 7.47
CA LEU A 99 -11.44 6.95 6.58
C LEU A 99 -12.40 7.01 5.39
N GLY A 100 -11.88 7.28 4.19
CA GLY A 100 -12.66 7.49 2.98
C GLY A 100 -12.35 6.49 1.88
N CYS A 101 -13.36 6.20 1.06
CA CYS A 101 -13.24 5.46 -0.17
C CYS A 101 -13.79 6.27 -1.34
N MET A 102 -12.96 6.59 -2.30
CA MET A 102 -13.41 7.10 -3.60
C MET A 102 -13.93 5.93 -4.43
N VAL A 103 -15.05 6.11 -5.08
CA VAL A 103 -15.63 5.10 -5.97
C VAL A 103 -15.93 5.73 -7.32
N ALA A 104 -15.55 5.07 -8.42
CA ALA A 104 -15.94 5.50 -9.75
C ALA A 104 -17.41 5.11 -10.03
N LYS A 105 -18.02 5.70 -11.06
CA LYS A 105 -19.41 5.48 -11.42
C LYS A 105 -19.79 4.04 -11.73
N ASP A 106 -18.82 3.22 -12.12
CA ASP A 106 -19.00 1.80 -12.46
C ASP A 106 -18.94 0.84 -11.25
N VAL A 107 -18.77 1.36 -10.04
CA VAL A 107 -18.91 0.59 -8.79
C VAL A 107 -20.39 0.51 -8.42
N SER A 108 -20.91 -0.71 -8.18
CA SER A 108 -22.32 -0.95 -7.93
C SER A 108 -22.84 -0.28 -6.65
N LYS A 109 -24.16 -0.09 -6.55
CA LYS A 109 -24.79 0.43 -5.34
C LYS A 109 -24.62 -0.52 -4.16
N GLU A 110 -24.70 -1.82 -4.42
CA GLU A 110 -24.52 -2.90 -3.44
C GLU A 110 -23.12 -2.85 -2.84
N ALA A 111 -22.10 -2.68 -3.66
CA ALA A 111 -20.72 -2.51 -3.22
C ALA A 111 -20.53 -1.25 -2.35
N ARG A 112 -21.15 -0.14 -2.74
CA ARG A 112 -21.09 1.12 -1.97
C ARG A 112 -21.70 0.95 -0.57
N VAL A 113 -22.84 0.27 -0.47
CA VAL A 113 -23.50 -0.04 0.83
C VAL A 113 -22.57 -0.89 1.73
N LEU A 114 -21.82 -1.83 1.14
CA LEU A 114 -20.83 -2.60 1.91
C LEU A 114 -19.67 -1.72 2.39
N LEU A 115 -19.16 -0.84 1.52
CA LEU A 115 -18.07 0.08 1.87
C LEU A 115 -18.45 1.03 3.01
N GLU A 116 -19.69 1.53 3.05
CA GLU A 116 -20.24 2.37 4.14
C GLU A 116 -20.25 1.68 5.52
N LYS A 117 -20.07 0.34 5.59
CA LYS A 117 -19.93 -0.37 6.87
C LYS A 117 -18.54 -0.23 7.49
N VAL A 118 -17.56 0.21 6.69
CA VAL A 118 -16.14 0.31 7.11
C VAL A 118 -15.62 1.75 7.00
N PHE A 119 -16.03 2.47 5.96
CA PHE A 119 -15.57 3.82 5.65
C PHE A 119 -16.55 4.87 6.18
N ASP A 120 -16.01 5.98 6.71
CA ASP A 120 -16.80 7.13 7.16
C ASP A 120 -17.38 7.90 5.96
N VAL A 121 -16.67 7.87 4.83
CA VAL A 121 -17.05 8.55 3.59
C VAL A 121 -16.86 7.62 2.42
N VAL A 122 -17.93 7.37 1.67
CA VAL A 122 -17.89 6.73 0.34
C VAL A 122 -18.27 7.82 -0.67
N LYS A 123 -17.29 8.28 -1.45
CA LYS A 123 -17.45 9.45 -2.34
C LYS A 123 -17.34 9.04 -3.79
N GLU A 124 -18.40 9.24 -4.56
CA GLU A 124 -18.31 9.09 -6.01
C GLU A 124 -17.41 10.17 -6.61
N VAL A 125 -16.55 9.75 -7.52
CA VAL A 125 -15.61 10.62 -8.23
C VAL A 125 -15.63 10.32 -9.73
N GLU A 126 -15.55 11.38 -10.51
CA GLU A 126 -15.36 11.26 -11.96
C GLU A 126 -13.95 10.79 -12.30
N TYR A 127 -13.82 10.00 -13.34
CA TYR A 127 -12.52 9.56 -13.83
C TYR A 127 -11.60 10.74 -14.18
N ILE A 128 -10.34 10.60 -13.81
CA ILE A 128 -9.23 11.28 -14.47
C ILE A 128 -8.53 10.21 -15.31
N GLU A 129 -8.72 10.27 -16.61
CA GLU A 129 -8.21 9.24 -17.51
C GLU A 129 -7.56 9.82 -18.78
N ILE A 130 -6.68 9.04 -19.39
CA ILE A 130 -6.06 9.32 -20.67
C ILE A 130 -6.33 8.18 -21.66
N ASN A 131 -6.02 8.40 -22.93
CA ASN A 131 -6.10 7.34 -23.92
C ASN A 131 -5.15 6.18 -23.51
N PRO A 132 -5.63 4.93 -23.41
CA PRO A 132 -4.80 3.78 -23.07
C PRO A 132 -3.57 3.59 -23.97
N ASN A 133 -3.65 4.05 -25.22
CA ASN A 133 -2.53 4.02 -26.14
C ASN A 133 -1.37 4.96 -25.74
N LEU A 134 -1.60 5.91 -24.82
CA LEU A 134 -0.55 6.75 -24.23
C LEU A 134 0.13 6.09 -23.04
N ILE A 135 -0.39 4.97 -22.55
CA ILE A 135 0.27 4.19 -21.50
C ILE A 135 1.37 3.33 -22.10
N ASN A 136 2.59 3.52 -21.59
CA ASN A 136 3.76 2.74 -22.00
C ASN A 136 3.80 1.39 -21.28
N HIS A 137 3.00 0.45 -21.76
CA HIS A 137 2.96 -0.93 -21.26
C HIS A 137 2.64 -1.90 -22.41
N ALA A 138 3.23 -3.11 -22.39
CA ALA A 138 3.04 -4.09 -23.46
C ALA A 138 1.62 -4.66 -23.49
N ASN A 139 1.05 -4.98 -22.34
CA ASN A 139 -0.27 -5.59 -22.21
C ASN A 139 -1.39 -4.54 -22.33
N GLU A 140 -2.35 -4.77 -23.25
CA GLU A 140 -3.46 -3.86 -23.51
C GLU A 140 -4.42 -3.74 -22.31
N ALA A 141 -4.74 -4.85 -21.65
CA ALA A 141 -5.63 -4.81 -20.49
C ALA A 141 -5.02 -3.97 -19.37
N THR A 142 -3.71 -4.10 -19.14
CA THR A 142 -2.97 -3.26 -18.19
C THR A 142 -2.98 -1.79 -18.60
N ARG A 143 -2.84 -1.48 -19.89
CA ARG A 143 -2.95 -0.08 -20.38
C ARG A 143 -4.31 0.53 -20.05
N LYS A 144 -5.40 -0.23 -20.23
CA LYS A 144 -6.76 0.23 -19.91
C LYS A 144 -6.93 0.55 -18.42
N VAL A 145 -6.33 -0.26 -17.56
CA VAL A 145 -6.34 -0.02 -16.11
C VAL A 145 -5.50 1.21 -15.75
N TYR A 146 -4.25 1.25 -16.22
CA TYR A 146 -3.32 2.34 -15.89
C TYR A 146 -3.77 3.70 -16.45
N ALA A 147 -4.52 3.72 -17.54
CA ALA A 147 -5.13 4.94 -18.06
C ALA A 147 -6.08 5.63 -17.09
N LYS A 148 -6.61 4.89 -16.11
CA LYS A 148 -7.59 5.35 -15.10
C LYS A 148 -6.99 5.56 -13.71
N THR A 149 -5.76 5.11 -13.44
CA THR A 149 -5.12 5.24 -12.11
C THR A 149 -4.92 6.70 -11.69
N PHE A 150 -4.89 7.63 -12.64
CA PHE A 150 -4.82 9.07 -12.36
C PHE A 150 -5.99 9.59 -11.55
N THR A 151 -7.11 8.84 -11.48
CA THR A 151 -8.30 9.19 -10.70
C THR A 151 -7.98 9.35 -9.21
N LYS A 152 -6.94 8.68 -8.67
CA LYS A 152 -6.46 8.89 -7.30
C LYS A 152 -6.06 10.35 -7.01
N LEU A 153 -5.71 11.12 -8.02
CA LEU A 153 -5.32 12.52 -7.91
C LEU A 153 -6.51 13.46 -7.62
N ARG A 154 -7.75 12.93 -7.62
CA ARG A 154 -8.91 13.61 -7.05
C ARG A 154 -8.71 13.99 -5.58
N CYS A 155 -7.79 13.33 -4.88
CA CYS A 155 -7.40 13.74 -3.54
C CYS A 155 -6.92 15.20 -3.45
N PHE A 156 -6.35 15.77 -4.52
CA PHE A 156 -5.98 17.19 -4.53
C PHE A 156 -7.19 18.15 -4.51
N GLU A 157 -8.38 17.67 -4.86
CA GLU A 157 -9.61 18.47 -4.86
C GLU A 157 -10.33 18.46 -3.49
N MET A 158 -9.89 17.62 -2.54
CA MET A 158 -10.52 17.42 -1.23
C MET A 158 -9.98 18.40 -0.19
N THR A 159 -10.13 19.71 -0.46
CA THR A 159 -9.57 20.80 0.35
C THR A 159 -10.21 20.94 1.74
N GLU A 160 -11.24 20.17 2.04
CA GLU A 160 -11.80 20.02 3.37
C GLU A 160 -10.85 19.30 4.35
N TYR A 161 -9.80 18.61 3.85
CA TYR A 161 -8.78 17.96 4.68
C TYR A 161 -7.45 18.72 4.64
N ASP A 162 -6.79 18.80 5.79
CA ASP A 162 -5.46 19.42 5.90
C ASP A 162 -4.37 18.52 5.30
N LYS A 163 -4.55 17.19 5.41
CA LYS A 163 -3.62 16.19 4.86
C LYS A 163 -4.34 14.88 4.58
N ILE A 164 -3.99 14.26 3.45
CA ILE A 164 -4.51 12.96 3.04
C ILE A 164 -3.35 11.98 2.92
N LEU A 165 -3.51 10.79 3.52
CA LEU A 165 -2.76 9.59 3.20
C LEU A 165 -3.59 8.80 2.20
N PHE A 166 -3.17 8.78 0.93
CA PHE A 166 -3.76 7.90 -0.07
C PHE A 166 -3.10 6.53 -0.01
N MET A 167 -3.90 5.47 -0.11
CA MET A 167 -3.44 4.08 -0.15
C MET A 167 -4.19 3.33 -1.25
N ASP A 168 -3.47 2.63 -2.13
CA ASP A 168 -4.08 1.81 -3.17
C ASP A 168 -4.92 0.67 -2.55
N ALA A 169 -5.95 0.25 -3.29
CA ALA A 169 -6.93 -0.75 -2.87
C ALA A 169 -6.33 -2.13 -2.54
N ASP A 170 -5.13 -2.39 -3.01
CA ASP A 170 -4.36 -3.62 -2.82
C ASP A 170 -3.24 -3.49 -1.78
N THR A 171 -3.40 -2.57 -0.83
CA THR A 171 -2.54 -2.45 0.33
C THR A 171 -3.20 -3.01 1.59
N LEU A 172 -2.40 -3.37 2.59
CA LEU A 172 -2.87 -3.88 3.88
C LEU A 172 -2.05 -3.26 5.00
N VAL A 173 -2.72 -2.65 5.99
CA VAL A 173 -2.06 -2.09 7.17
C VAL A 173 -1.82 -3.17 8.20
N LEU A 174 -0.57 -3.31 8.63
CA LEU A 174 -0.12 -4.31 9.61
C LEU A 174 0.05 -3.71 11.01
N LYS A 175 0.36 -2.39 11.08
CA LYS A 175 0.67 -1.69 12.34
C LYS A 175 0.19 -0.25 12.35
N ASP A 176 0.02 0.26 13.56
CA ASP A 176 -0.45 1.62 13.81
C ASP A 176 0.60 2.73 13.54
N ASP A 177 1.85 2.33 13.27
CA ASP A 177 2.88 3.25 12.75
C ASP A 177 2.46 3.94 11.44
N VAL A 178 1.49 3.39 10.70
CA VAL A 178 0.93 4.02 9.49
C VAL A 178 0.46 5.46 9.74
N PHE A 179 -0.03 5.76 10.94
CA PHE A 179 -0.48 7.10 11.32
C PHE A 179 0.69 8.09 11.49
N GLU A 180 1.92 7.61 11.66
CA GLU A 180 3.12 8.46 11.73
C GLU A 180 3.41 9.16 10.39
N LEU A 181 2.93 8.60 9.28
CA LEU A 181 3.07 9.19 7.95
C LEU A 181 2.47 10.59 7.87
N PHE A 182 1.46 10.89 8.66
CA PHE A 182 0.88 12.24 8.72
C PHE A 182 1.85 13.32 9.24
N LYS A 183 2.97 12.94 9.86
CA LYS A 183 4.01 13.88 10.30
C LYS A 183 4.92 14.33 9.15
N LEU A 184 4.95 13.60 8.05
CA LEU A 184 5.83 13.89 6.92
C LEU A 184 5.42 15.17 6.20
N GLN A 185 6.39 15.82 5.57
CA GLN A 185 6.14 16.87 4.60
C GLN A 185 5.54 16.27 3.32
N THR A 186 4.83 17.07 2.54
CA THR A 186 4.08 16.60 1.36
C THR A 186 4.58 17.23 0.06
N PRO A 187 4.48 16.53 -1.05
CA PRO A 187 4.07 15.12 -1.17
C PRO A 187 5.16 14.17 -0.69
N ALA A 188 4.76 13.02 -0.11
CA ALA A 188 5.68 11.95 0.25
C ALA A 188 5.23 10.63 -0.36
N CYS A 189 6.19 9.83 -0.86
CA CYS A 189 5.97 8.52 -1.46
C CYS A 189 7.04 7.52 -1.02
N PRO A 190 6.76 6.20 -1.02
CA PRO A 190 7.79 5.19 -0.87
C PRO A 190 8.92 5.39 -1.88
N PHE A 191 10.14 5.38 -1.38
CA PHE A 191 11.36 5.45 -2.20
C PHE A 191 11.97 4.06 -2.33
N MET A 192 12.09 3.58 -3.55
CA MET A 192 12.47 2.20 -3.84
C MET A 192 13.99 2.00 -3.92
N GLY A 193 14.77 3.05 -3.87
CA GLY A 193 16.24 2.97 -3.86
C GLY A 193 16.87 2.37 -5.12
N GLY A 194 16.13 2.29 -6.24
CA GLY A 194 16.58 1.73 -7.50
C GLY A 194 16.20 0.25 -7.71
N GLU A 195 16.74 -0.36 -8.76
CA GLU A 195 16.40 -1.74 -9.19
C GLU A 195 16.66 -2.85 -8.15
N LYS A 196 17.35 -2.52 -7.07
CA LYS A 196 17.81 -3.52 -6.08
C LYS A 196 16.83 -3.74 -4.94
N TRP A 197 15.76 -2.94 -4.80
CA TRP A 197 14.88 -3.03 -3.64
C TRP A 197 14.24 -4.42 -3.46
N ASN A 198 13.87 -5.11 -4.54
CA ASN A 198 13.36 -6.49 -4.49
C ASN A 198 14.35 -7.48 -3.84
N ARG A 199 15.65 -7.18 -3.88
CA ARG A 199 16.68 -8.02 -3.25
C ARG A 199 16.70 -7.86 -1.73
N TYR A 200 16.27 -6.71 -1.23
CA TYR A 200 16.29 -6.43 0.20
C TYR A 200 15.23 -7.24 0.95
N PHE A 201 14.11 -7.54 0.29
CA PHE A 201 13.07 -8.39 0.89
C PHE A 201 13.37 -9.90 0.82
N LYS A 202 14.47 -10.33 0.20
CA LYS A 202 14.83 -11.75 0.12
C LYS A 202 15.21 -12.37 1.45
N THR A 203 15.81 -11.59 2.33
CA THR A 203 16.18 -12.03 3.69
C THR A 203 16.01 -10.91 4.69
N PRO A 204 15.64 -11.23 5.95
CA PRO A 204 15.55 -10.22 7.02
C PRO A 204 16.85 -9.43 7.23
N LYS A 205 18.00 -10.05 7.03
CA LYS A 205 19.30 -9.39 7.14
C LYS A 205 19.52 -8.32 6.07
N LEU A 206 19.15 -8.63 4.81
CA LEU A 206 19.25 -7.68 3.70
C LEU A 206 18.25 -6.54 3.87
N PHE A 207 17.02 -6.86 4.30
CA PHE A 207 16.01 -5.85 4.56
C PHE A 207 16.47 -4.90 5.69
N LYS A 208 17.00 -5.45 6.80
CA LYS A 208 17.54 -4.64 7.89
C LYS A 208 18.68 -3.72 7.41
N LYS A 209 19.61 -4.23 6.60
CA LYS A 209 20.68 -3.42 6.03
C LYS A 209 20.13 -2.25 5.20
N PHE A 210 19.17 -2.53 4.33
CA PHE A 210 18.53 -1.51 3.52
C PHE A 210 17.79 -0.47 4.39
N GLN A 211 17.09 -0.94 5.41
CA GLN A 211 16.36 -0.10 6.35
C GLN A 211 17.32 0.81 7.13
N ASP A 212 18.43 0.26 7.65
CA ASP A 212 19.44 1.04 8.38
C ASP A 212 20.06 2.11 7.47
N GLU A 213 20.39 1.77 6.23
CA GLU A 213 20.91 2.73 5.23
C GLU A 213 19.86 3.78 4.86
N PHE A 214 18.61 3.39 4.73
CA PHE A 214 17.52 4.24 4.31
C PHE A 214 17.00 5.14 5.44
N CYS A 215 16.68 4.57 6.61
CA CYS A 215 16.16 5.32 7.76
C CYS A 215 17.12 6.40 8.22
N ASN A 216 18.43 6.12 8.17
CA ASN A 216 19.44 7.08 8.59
C ASN A 216 19.57 8.27 7.65
N ASN A 217 19.19 8.12 6.37
CA ASN A 217 19.51 9.10 5.34
C ASN A 217 18.32 9.64 4.55
N MET A 218 17.20 8.90 4.43
CA MET A 218 16.17 9.22 3.44
C MET A 218 14.78 9.47 4.00
N HIS A 219 14.32 8.73 5.03
CA HIS A 219 12.93 8.89 5.53
C HIS A 219 12.63 10.32 5.95
N GLY A 220 11.60 10.91 5.36
CA GLY A 220 11.22 12.32 5.62
C GLY A 220 12.10 13.37 4.94
N ASN A 221 13.14 12.95 4.20
CA ASN A 221 14.00 13.84 3.43
C ASN A 221 13.57 13.91 1.96
N LEU A 222 13.97 14.97 1.29
CA LEU A 222 13.74 15.13 -0.14
C LEU A 222 14.49 14.08 -0.94
N ILE A 223 13.78 13.47 -1.90
CA ILE A 223 14.36 12.56 -2.87
C ILE A 223 14.86 13.38 -4.07
N PRO A 224 16.18 13.38 -4.36
CA PRO A 224 16.69 14.07 -5.54
C PRO A 224 16.04 13.53 -6.83
N TYR A 225 15.71 14.40 -7.76
CA TYR A 225 15.04 14.01 -9.02
C TYR A 225 15.83 12.94 -9.79
N ASN A 226 17.13 13.11 -9.90
CA ASN A 226 18.03 12.18 -10.60
C ASN A 226 18.07 10.78 -9.97
N SER A 227 17.80 10.65 -8.67
CA SER A 227 17.69 9.35 -8.01
C SER A 227 16.31 8.71 -8.20
N ARG A 228 15.28 9.47 -8.58
CA ARG A 228 13.93 8.97 -8.84
C ARG A 228 13.73 8.47 -10.28
N VAL A 229 14.46 9.06 -11.23
CA VAL A 229 14.37 8.73 -12.65
C VAL A 229 15.67 8.08 -13.09
N ASN A 230 15.62 6.84 -13.47
CA ASN A 230 16.76 6.15 -14.06
C ASN A 230 16.66 6.26 -15.59
N GLU A 231 17.46 7.14 -16.17
CA GLU A 231 17.48 7.38 -17.62
C GLU A 231 17.97 6.16 -18.44
N LYS A 232 18.70 5.24 -17.79
CA LYS A 232 19.28 4.07 -18.47
C LYS A 232 18.32 2.87 -18.55
N THR A 233 17.28 2.86 -17.75
CA THR A 233 16.30 1.77 -17.78
C THR A 233 14.91 2.37 -17.98
N THR A 234 14.22 1.90 -18.98
CA THR A 234 12.82 2.25 -19.21
C THR A 234 11.90 1.85 -18.05
N SER A 235 12.44 1.22 -16.98
CA SER A 235 11.73 0.78 -15.77
C SER A 235 11.99 1.58 -14.51
N GLY A 236 12.83 2.60 -14.56
CA GLY A 236 13.52 3.16 -13.40
C GLY A 236 12.86 4.32 -12.67
N LEU A 237 11.57 4.24 -12.34
CA LEU A 237 11.03 5.13 -11.31
C LEU A 237 11.37 4.53 -9.94
N ASN A 238 12.09 5.29 -9.13
CA ASN A 238 12.53 4.84 -7.80
C ASN A 238 11.54 5.23 -6.70
N ILE A 239 10.35 5.67 -7.06
CA ILE A 239 9.23 5.90 -6.13
C ILE A 239 8.04 5.03 -6.51
N GLU A 240 7.10 4.90 -5.58
CA GLU A 240 5.84 4.21 -5.80
C GLU A 240 4.67 5.08 -5.32
N ALA A 241 3.61 5.18 -6.12
CA ALA A 241 2.45 6.02 -5.81
C ALA A 241 1.26 5.24 -5.23
N SER A 242 1.48 3.98 -4.81
CA SER A 242 0.46 3.20 -4.11
C SER A 242 0.20 3.70 -2.69
N ILE A 243 1.18 4.42 -2.12
CA ILE A 243 1.05 5.13 -0.85
C ILE A 243 1.56 6.55 -1.05
N MET A 244 0.71 7.54 -0.75
CA MET A 244 1.07 8.94 -0.90
C MET A 244 0.55 9.75 0.28
N VAL A 245 1.43 10.54 0.89
CA VAL A 245 0.99 11.62 1.79
C VAL A 245 0.94 12.91 1.01
N LEU A 246 -0.19 13.55 0.99
CA LEU A 246 -0.39 14.78 0.20
C LEU A 246 -1.22 15.83 0.95
N THR A 247 -1.03 17.08 0.57
CA THR A 247 -1.86 18.20 1.00
C THR A 247 -2.78 18.55 -0.17
N PRO A 248 -4.10 18.50 0.02
CA PRO A 248 -5.04 18.94 -1.01
C PRO A 248 -4.81 20.40 -1.40
N ASP A 249 -4.87 20.68 -2.70
CA ASP A 249 -4.69 22.02 -3.26
C ASP A 249 -5.30 22.07 -4.67
N LEU A 250 -6.27 22.97 -4.88
CA LEU A 250 -6.94 23.14 -6.17
C LEU A 250 -5.96 23.58 -7.28
N LYS A 251 -4.88 24.28 -6.94
CA LYS A 251 -3.83 24.62 -7.93
C LYS A 251 -3.10 23.37 -8.41
N LEU A 252 -2.82 22.41 -7.49
CA LEU A 252 -2.24 21.12 -7.85
C LEU A 252 -3.22 20.27 -8.65
N ALA A 253 -4.50 20.27 -8.30
CA ALA A 253 -5.55 19.60 -9.08
C ALA A 253 -5.62 20.16 -10.51
N LYS A 254 -5.60 21.48 -10.67
CA LYS A 254 -5.53 22.14 -12.00
C LYS A 254 -4.25 21.74 -12.73
N ARG A 255 -3.10 21.85 -12.07
CA ARG A 255 -1.80 21.49 -12.67
C ARG A 255 -1.77 20.03 -13.16
N THR A 256 -2.39 19.11 -12.41
CA THR A 256 -2.53 17.71 -12.86
C THR A 256 -3.25 17.61 -14.18
N ARG A 257 -4.40 18.29 -14.31
CA ARG A 257 -5.16 18.31 -15.56
C ARG A 257 -4.36 18.93 -16.71
N ASP A 258 -3.68 20.03 -16.45
CA ASP A 258 -2.84 20.71 -17.44
C ASP A 258 -1.71 19.80 -17.97
N TYR A 259 -1.07 19.02 -17.07
CA TYR A 259 -0.06 18.02 -17.43
C TYR A 259 -0.65 16.91 -18.32
N LEU A 260 -1.80 16.36 -17.94
CA LEU A 260 -2.46 15.29 -18.71
C LEU A 260 -2.91 15.78 -20.09
N GLU A 261 -3.44 17.00 -20.19
CA GLU A 261 -3.78 17.60 -21.48
C GLU A 261 -2.54 17.84 -22.36
N ASN A 262 -1.41 18.24 -21.78
CA ASN A 262 -0.16 18.36 -22.52
C ASN A 262 0.36 16.98 -23.01
N ILE A 263 0.25 15.93 -22.18
CA ILE A 263 0.57 14.54 -22.56
C ILE A 263 -0.29 14.11 -23.75
N LYS A 264 -1.60 14.35 -23.69
CA LYS A 264 -2.55 14.04 -24.78
C LYS A 264 -2.18 14.80 -26.07
N ARG A 265 -2.04 16.12 -25.97
CA ARG A 265 -1.75 16.99 -27.12
C ARG A 265 -0.44 16.65 -27.81
N LYS A 266 0.61 16.30 -27.04
CA LYS A 266 1.94 15.97 -27.58
C LYS A 266 2.12 14.48 -27.87
N ASN A 267 1.10 13.66 -27.66
CA ASN A 267 1.14 12.21 -27.83
C ASN A 267 2.31 11.54 -27.04
N ILE A 268 2.56 12.01 -25.81
CA ILE A 268 3.65 11.52 -24.98
C ILE A 268 3.24 10.20 -24.33
N LYS A 269 4.11 9.20 -24.39
CA LYS A 269 3.93 7.94 -23.67
C LYS A 269 4.31 8.13 -22.20
N ILE A 270 3.46 7.61 -21.29
CA ILE A 270 3.65 7.65 -19.84
C ILE A 270 3.33 6.29 -19.23
N ARG A 271 3.99 5.90 -18.14
CA ARG A 271 3.77 4.61 -17.50
C ARG A 271 2.55 4.57 -16.58
N GLY A 272 2.08 5.71 -16.13
CA GLY A 272 0.96 5.83 -15.21
C GLY A 272 1.12 6.98 -14.23
N ASP A 273 0.35 6.92 -13.17
CA ASP A 273 0.27 7.94 -12.13
C ASP A 273 1.61 8.18 -11.40
N THR A 274 2.37 7.13 -11.13
CA THR A 274 3.70 7.25 -10.48
C THR A 274 4.66 8.14 -11.28
N GLU A 275 4.70 7.98 -12.61
CA GLU A 275 5.54 8.83 -13.46
C GLU A 275 5.01 10.27 -13.50
N LEU A 276 3.70 10.45 -13.60
CA LEU A 276 3.09 11.78 -13.55
C LEU A 276 3.44 12.50 -12.24
N ILE A 277 3.30 11.83 -11.09
CA ILE A 277 3.67 12.37 -9.77
C ILE A 277 5.15 12.77 -9.76
N SER A 278 6.02 11.91 -10.28
CA SER A 278 7.46 12.19 -10.34
C SER A 278 7.77 13.45 -11.17
N LEU A 279 7.08 13.63 -12.29
CA LEU A 279 7.24 14.80 -13.17
C LEU A 279 6.64 16.06 -12.55
N MET A 280 5.45 15.96 -11.95
CA MET A 280 4.78 17.10 -11.32
C MET A 280 5.55 17.70 -10.16
N PHE A 281 6.18 16.84 -9.35
CA PHE A 281 6.88 17.23 -8.12
C PHE A 281 8.39 17.05 -8.22
N LYS A 282 8.97 17.46 -9.30
CA LYS A 282 10.33 17.23 -9.73
C LYS A 282 11.38 17.24 -8.60
N ASP A 283 11.37 18.28 -7.75
CA ASP A 283 12.36 18.44 -6.67
C ASP A 283 11.73 18.48 -5.27
N LYS A 284 10.49 17.97 -5.12
CA LYS A 284 9.69 18.17 -3.92
C LYS A 284 8.97 16.91 -3.44
N ILE A 285 9.50 15.72 -3.67
CA ILE A 285 8.96 14.48 -3.11
C ILE A 285 9.81 14.06 -1.90
N TYR A 286 9.16 13.82 -0.78
CA TYR A 286 9.77 13.31 0.44
C TYR A 286 9.70 11.79 0.47
N ALA A 287 10.73 11.15 1.00
CA ALA A 287 10.83 9.71 1.06
C ALA A 287 9.98 9.12 2.20
N ILE A 288 9.24 8.06 1.89
CA ILE A 288 8.65 7.15 2.88
C ILE A 288 9.57 5.94 3.00
N ASP A 289 9.82 5.51 4.24
CA ASP A 289 10.60 4.33 4.60
C ASP A 289 10.04 3.05 3.98
N PRO A 290 10.86 2.11 3.50
CA PRO A 290 10.43 0.83 2.93
C PRO A 290 9.56 -0.03 3.86
N ARG A 291 9.59 0.14 5.18
CA ARG A 291 8.68 -0.56 6.10
C ARG A 291 7.21 -0.29 5.79
N PHE A 292 6.92 0.82 5.16
CA PHE A 292 5.56 1.18 4.74
C PHE A 292 5.22 0.64 3.35
N PHE A 293 6.07 -0.20 2.76
CA PHE A 293 5.87 -0.71 1.42
C PHE A 293 6.52 -2.09 1.24
N GLY A 294 5.99 -3.10 1.93
CA GLY A 294 6.41 -4.50 1.77
C GLY A 294 5.72 -5.15 0.57
N ARG A 295 6.47 -5.85 -0.28
CA ARG A 295 5.94 -6.53 -1.45
C ARG A 295 6.60 -7.90 -1.59
N TRP A 296 5.82 -8.96 -1.85
CA TRP A 296 6.27 -10.35 -1.95
C TRP A 296 7.03 -10.85 -0.71
N VAL A 297 6.64 -10.40 0.44
CA VAL A 297 7.28 -10.73 1.72
C VAL A 297 6.31 -11.43 2.65
N ASN A 298 6.86 -12.29 3.51
CA ASN A 298 6.09 -12.85 4.61
C ASN A 298 6.12 -11.86 5.80
N PRO A 299 4.98 -11.23 6.17
CA PRO A 299 4.95 -10.30 7.30
C PRO A 299 5.38 -10.92 8.64
N GLU A 300 5.21 -12.24 8.81
CA GLU A 300 5.64 -12.94 10.04
C GLU A 300 7.17 -12.99 10.17
N LYS A 301 7.88 -12.99 9.03
CA LYS A 301 9.35 -12.95 9.00
C LYS A 301 9.90 -11.52 9.00
N HIS A 302 9.05 -10.54 8.78
CA HIS A 302 9.35 -9.12 8.70
C HIS A 302 8.47 -8.33 9.68
N PRO A 303 8.67 -8.55 11.01
CA PRO A 303 7.83 -7.91 12.03
C PRO A 303 7.95 -6.37 12.04
N GLU A 304 8.94 -5.80 11.37
CA GLU A 304 9.13 -4.37 11.18
C GLU A 304 8.18 -3.75 10.15
N LEU A 305 7.59 -4.55 9.26
CA LEU A 305 6.67 -4.03 8.23
C LEU A 305 5.44 -3.37 8.85
N VAL A 306 5.04 -2.26 8.26
CA VAL A 306 3.87 -1.46 8.62
C VAL A 306 2.76 -1.59 7.60
N VAL A 307 3.11 -1.66 6.31
CA VAL A 307 2.16 -1.83 5.21
C VAL A 307 2.66 -2.89 4.25
N LEU A 308 1.77 -3.78 3.84
CA LEU A 308 1.97 -4.76 2.79
C LEU A 308 1.30 -4.26 1.51
N ASP A 309 2.02 -4.28 0.40
CA ASP A 309 1.51 -4.02 -0.95
C ASP A 309 1.35 -5.35 -1.69
N LEU A 310 0.14 -5.66 -2.08
CA LEU A 310 -0.24 -6.91 -2.72
C LEU A 310 -0.15 -6.80 -4.25
N TYR A 311 0.99 -6.32 -4.73
CA TYR A 311 1.26 -6.28 -6.16
C TYR A 311 1.42 -7.69 -6.72
N GLY A 312 0.32 -8.29 -7.16
CA GLY A 312 0.33 -9.60 -7.78
C GLY A 312 0.67 -9.51 -9.27
N GLY A 313 1.80 -10.05 -9.69
CA GLY A 313 2.09 -10.24 -11.12
C GLY A 313 1.12 -11.21 -11.80
N GLU A 314 0.55 -12.15 -11.04
CA GLU A 314 -0.32 -13.23 -11.54
C GLU A 314 -1.80 -13.08 -11.13
N GLY A 315 -2.13 -12.14 -10.25
CA GLY A 315 -3.49 -11.88 -9.79
C GLY A 315 -3.54 -11.21 -8.44
N LYS A 316 -4.73 -10.84 -8.00
CA LYS A 316 -4.97 -10.30 -6.66
C LYS A 316 -5.48 -11.40 -5.73
N PRO A 317 -5.27 -11.29 -4.40
CA PRO A 317 -5.73 -12.31 -3.44
C PRO A 317 -7.22 -12.66 -3.52
N TRP A 318 -8.01 -11.76 -4.08
CA TRP A 318 -9.46 -11.91 -4.26
C TRP A 318 -9.86 -12.30 -5.70
N ASP A 319 -8.91 -12.58 -6.57
CA ASP A 319 -9.20 -13.06 -7.94
C ASP A 319 -9.51 -14.57 -7.89
N ILE A 320 -10.79 -14.89 -7.70
CA ILE A 320 -11.29 -16.27 -7.56
C ILE A 320 -10.85 -17.16 -8.72
N LYS A 321 -10.73 -16.62 -9.94
CA LYS A 321 -10.33 -17.38 -11.12
C LYS A 321 -8.86 -17.82 -11.11
N ARG A 322 -8.04 -17.19 -10.28
CA ARG A 322 -6.58 -17.44 -10.20
C ARG A 322 -6.15 -17.95 -8.83
N ILE A 323 -7.09 -18.20 -7.92
CA ILE A 323 -6.81 -18.48 -6.52
C ILE A 323 -5.85 -19.68 -6.36
N ASP A 324 -6.02 -20.73 -7.15
CA ASP A 324 -5.16 -21.93 -7.10
C ASP A 324 -3.69 -21.62 -7.46
N GLY A 325 -3.46 -20.70 -8.39
CA GLY A 325 -2.12 -20.25 -8.77
C GLY A 325 -1.44 -19.34 -7.74
N LEU A 326 -2.22 -18.76 -6.83
CA LEU A 326 -1.73 -17.79 -5.86
C LEU A 326 -1.27 -18.42 -4.54
N ILE A 327 -1.54 -19.72 -4.31
CA ILE A 327 -1.21 -20.43 -3.05
C ILE A 327 0.30 -20.42 -2.71
N SER A 328 1.17 -20.28 -3.70
CA SER A 328 2.62 -20.20 -3.49
C SER A 328 3.11 -18.84 -2.97
N TYR A 329 2.28 -17.81 -2.97
CA TYR A 329 2.65 -16.46 -2.57
C TYR A 329 2.36 -16.24 -1.09
N VAL A 330 3.41 -16.00 -0.33
CA VAL A 330 3.35 -15.90 1.14
C VAL A 330 2.56 -14.67 1.64
N ASP A 331 2.62 -13.58 0.91
CA ASP A 331 1.86 -12.35 1.18
C ASP A 331 0.36 -12.55 0.90
N VAL A 332 0.02 -13.31 -0.14
CA VAL A 332 -1.36 -13.70 -0.45
C VAL A 332 -1.94 -14.60 0.64
N ASN A 333 -1.19 -15.61 1.08
CA ASN A 333 -1.61 -16.51 2.16
C ASN A 333 -1.85 -15.74 3.48
N TYR A 334 -1.00 -14.76 3.77
CA TYR A 334 -1.21 -13.88 4.92
C TYR A 334 -2.51 -13.08 4.78
N TRP A 335 -2.76 -12.51 3.59
CA TRP A 335 -3.99 -11.79 3.29
C TRP A 335 -5.23 -12.68 3.44
N TRP A 336 -5.21 -13.92 2.91
CA TRP A 336 -6.31 -14.88 3.04
C TRP A 336 -6.61 -15.22 4.49
N THR A 337 -5.58 -15.46 5.29
CA THR A 337 -5.73 -15.75 6.72
C THR A 337 -6.45 -14.60 7.44
N LEU A 338 -6.03 -13.37 7.16
CA LEU A 338 -6.64 -12.19 7.77
C LEU A 338 -8.06 -11.96 7.24
N TYR A 339 -8.27 -12.13 5.93
CA TYR A 339 -9.59 -12.02 5.31
C TYR A 339 -10.59 -13.00 5.96
N CYS A 340 -10.24 -14.27 6.09
CA CYS A 340 -11.11 -15.28 6.69
C CYS A 340 -11.47 -14.93 8.14
N LYS A 341 -10.52 -14.41 8.91
CA LYS A 341 -10.76 -13.96 10.28
C LYS A 341 -11.75 -12.78 10.33
N ILE A 342 -11.54 -11.77 9.49
CA ILE A 342 -12.38 -10.59 9.43
C ILE A 342 -13.75 -10.91 8.83
N TYR A 343 -13.82 -11.77 7.81
CA TYR A 343 -15.07 -12.25 7.23
C TYR A 343 -15.96 -12.87 8.31
N LYS A 344 -15.44 -13.82 9.09
CA LYS A 344 -16.21 -14.47 10.17
C LYS A 344 -16.71 -13.49 11.22
N SER A 345 -15.92 -12.53 11.60
CA SER A 345 -16.24 -11.58 12.69
C SER A 345 -17.11 -10.40 12.23
N MET A 346 -16.98 -9.95 10.98
CA MET A 346 -17.58 -8.71 10.50
C MET A 346 -18.49 -8.88 9.28
N TYR A 347 -18.08 -9.67 8.28
CA TYR A 347 -18.74 -9.64 6.96
C TYR A 347 -19.80 -10.71 6.75
N LYS A 348 -19.68 -11.86 7.39
CA LYS A 348 -20.65 -12.98 7.26
C LYS A 348 -22.10 -12.56 7.48
N LYS A 349 -22.34 -11.62 8.38
CA LYS A 349 -23.69 -11.10 8.69
C LYS A 349 -24.34 -10.33 7.53
N TYR A 350 -23.56 -9.87 6.55
CA TYR A 350 -24.09 -9.09 5.42
C TYR A 350 -24.66 -9.96 4.30
N LYS A 351 -24.40 -11.28 4.34
CA LYS A 351 -24.92 -12.26 3.35
C LYS A 351 -24.67 -11.79 1.91
N ASN A 352 -23.44 -11.38 1.63
CA ASN A 352 -23.06 -10.88 0.32
C ASN A 352 -22.40 -11.99 -0.48
N ASN A 353 -23.00 -12.36 -1.61
CA ASN A 353 -22.57 -13.48 -2.44
C ASN A 353 -21.10 -13.41 -2.86
N MET A 354 -20.58 -12.23 -3.21
CA MET A 354 -19.18 -12.07 -3.60
C MET A 354 -18.23 -12.38 -2.44
N LEU A 355 -18.52 -11.87 -1.25
CA LEU A 355 -17.70 -12.10 -0.06
C LEU A 355 -17.80 -13.55 0.43
N ASP A 356 -18.99 -14.12 0.37
CA ASP A 356 -19.27 -15.50 0.76
C ASP A 356 -18.53 -16.48 -0.18
N THR A 357 -18.66 -16.29 -1.49
CA THR A 357 -17.97 -17.11 -2.51
C THR A 357 -16.44 -17.02 -2.38
N LEU A 358 -15.90 -15.82 -2.15
CA LEU A 358 -14.46 -15.65 -1.94
C LEU A 358 -14.01 -16.40 -0.67
N TYR A 359 -14.77 -16.30 0.42
CA TYR A 359 -14.45 -17.01 1.66
C TYR A 359 -14.43 -18.53 1.44
N GLU A 360 -15.46 -19.09 0.78
CA GLU A 360 -15.57 -20.52 0.47
C GLU A 360 -14.37 -20.99 -0.39
N LYS A 361 -14.05 -20.25 -1.45
CA LYS A 361 -12.92 -20.57 -2.32
C LYS A 361 -11.57 -20.54 -1.59
N ILE A 362 -11.36 -19.58 -0.70
CA ILE A 362 -10.13 -19.58 0.12
C ILE A 362 -10.09 -20.82 1.03
N GLN A 363 -11.24 -21.24 1.61
CA GLN A 363 -11.28 -22.44 2.49
C GLN A 363 -10.99 -23.74 1.72
N GLU A 364 -11.24 -23.79 0.39
CA GLU A 364 -10.93 -24.94 -0.45
C GLU A 364 -9.42 -25.09 -0.72
N VAL A 365 -8.63 -23.99 -0.70
CA VAL A 365 -7.23 -23.97 -1.08
C VAL A 365 -6.25 -23.80 0.10
N VAL A 366 -6.72 -23.36 1.26
CA VAL A 366 -5.93 -23.19 2.50
C VAL A 366 -6.22 -24.32 3.48
#